data_68cf77cb109f90c1dd0adee6db0d75dc
#
_entry.id   68cf77cb109f90c1dd0adee6db0d75dc
#
_cell.length_a   1.000
_cell.length_b   1.000
_cell.length_c   1.000
_cell.angle_alpha   90.00
_cell.angle_beta   90.00
_cell.angle_gamma   90.00
#
_symmetry.space_group_name_H-M   'P 1'
#
loop_
_entity.id
_entity.type
_entity.pdbx_description
1 polymer ?
#
loop_
_entity_poly.entity_id
_entity_poly.type
_entity_poly.pdbx_seq_one_letter_code
_entity_poly.pdbx_strand_id
1 'polypeptide(L)'
;MIEEMQHYYDRRAEIYDTSMGYDNPDTVTLLQPVIEHLCREVSRKKVLELACGPCFWTQFTAAVAESIVACDFNNSTLSQARHKDLPWERVSLQQADAYDLKMLTGSFSAAMAVDWLAHVPYARMHPFLDGLHAVLNAGARVVFCDQLPKSEPADGDHDADGNFIVVRQLPDESRYRVIKHYLSDNQIQDIFGRYDDNVQITRFPNCRRIIVSYHIKNG
;
A
#
# COMPACT_ATOMS: atom_id res chain seq x y z
N MET A 1 18.91 2.05 3.23
CA MET A 1 17.53 2.26 3.71
C MET A 1 16.51 1.42 2.94
N ILE A 2 16.34 1.57 1.62
CA ILE A 2 15.35 0.78 0.84
C ILE A 2 15.68 -0.72 0.93
N GLU A 3 16.89 -1.14 0.66
CA GLU A 3 17.33 -2.54 0.80
C GLU A 3 17.11 -3.09 2.21
N GLU A 4 17.32 -2.27 3.24
CA GLU A 4 17.08 -2.66 4.63
C GLU A 4 15.59 -2.90 4.88
N MET A 5 14.69 -2.06 4.33
CA MET A 5 13.26 -2.27 4.39
C MET A 5 12.82 -3.52 3.62
N GLN A 6 13.35 -3.72 2.40
CA GLN A 6 13.06 -4.91 1.60
C GLN A 6 13.46 -6.18 2.38
N HIS A 7 14.65 -6.18 2.99
CA HIS A 7 15.11 -7.29 3.80
C HIS A 7 14.25 -7.51 5.06
N TYR A 8 13.82 -6.43 5.73
CA TYR A 8 12.89 -6.51 6.86
C TYR A 8 11.58 -7.19 6.48
N TYR A 9 10.96 -6.77 5.37
CA TYR A 9 9.69 -7.35 4.94
C TYR A 9 9.83 -8.77 4.40
N ASP A 10 10.96 -9.10 3.77
CA ASP A 10 11.28 -10.48 3.37
C ASP A 10 11.30 -11.42 4.59
N ARG A 11 12.03 -11.05 5.62
CA ARG A 11 12.12 -11.83 6.84
C ARG A 11 10.83 -11.86 7.66
N ARG A 12 9.97 -10.86 7.51
CA ARG A 12 8.70 -10.76 8.22
C ARG A 12 7.57 -11.54 7.51
N ALA A 13 7.78 -12.01 6.30
CA ALA A 13 6.71 -12.52 5.43
C ALA A 13 5.83 -13.59 6.10
N GLU A 14 6.43 -14.58 6.77
CA GLU A 14 5.71 -15.70 7.41
C GLU A 14 4.82 -15.25 8.59
N ILE A 15 5.24 -14.21 9.29
CA ILE A 15 4.54 -13.70 10.49
C ILE A 15 3.77 -12.40 10.20
N TYR A 16 3.71 -11.96 8.95
CA TYR A 16 3.16 -10.65 8.62
C TYR A 16 1.70 -10.51 9.11
N ASP A 17 0.83 -11.42 8.73
CA ASP A 17 -0.59 -11.35 9.09
C ASP A 17 -0.80 -11.40 10.60
N THR A 18 -0.15 -12.32 11.30
CA THR A 18 -0.20 -12.41 12.77
C THR A 18 0.32 -11.15 13.44
N SER A 19 1.45 -10.61 12.96
CA SER A 19 2.05 -9.40 13.51
C SER A 19 1.23 -8.12 13.25
N MET A 20 0.35 -8.16 12.25
CA MET A 20 -0.63 -7.10 11.95
C MET A 20 -1.99 -7.35 12.62
N GLY A 21 -2.18 -8.53 13.22
CA GLY A 21 -3.44 -8.97 13.82
C GLY A 21 -4.51 -9.33 12.78
N TYR A 22 -4.12 -9.62 11.54
CA TYR A 22 -5.04 -9.92 10.45
C TYR A 22 -5.68 -11.31 10.54
N ASP A 23 -5.14 -12.17 11.38
CA ASP A 23 -5.69 -13.47 11.78
C ASP A 23 -6.70 -13.37 12.96
N ASN A 24 -6.84 -12.18 13.57
CA ASN A 24 -7.80 -11.93 14.65
C ASN A 24 -9.12 -11.37 14.10
N PRO A 25 -10.27 -12.06 14.29
CA PRO A 25 -11.58 -11.61 13.83
C PRO A 25 -12.00 -10.22 14.35
N ASP A 26 -11.60 -9.86 15.57
CA ASP A 26 -11.90 -8.53 16.14
C ASP A 26 -11.17 -7.41 15.36
N THR A 27 -9.92 -7.67 14.96
CA THR A 27 -9.17 -6.74 14.11
C THR A 27 -9.83 -6.61 12.74
N VAL A 28 -10.25 -7.71 12.12
CA VAL A 28 -10.96 -7.69 10.84
C VAL A 28 -12.26 -6.91 10.95
N THR A 29 -13.03 -7.13 12.03
CA THR A 29 -14.26 -6.38 12.32
C THR A 29 -13.98 -4.88 12.46
N LEU A 30 -12.92 -4.52 13.17
CA LEU A 30 -12.50 -3.12 13.33
C LEU A 30 -12.12 -2.47 12.00
N LEU A 31 -11.52 -3.23 11.07
CA LEU A 31 -11.11 -2.77 9.75
C LEU A 31 -12.25 -2.75 8.72
N GLN A 32 -13.42 -3.28 9.04
CA GLN A 32 -14.55 -3.40 8.12
C GLN A 32 -14.90 -2.10 7.36
N PRO A 33 -14.95 -0.91 8.00
CA PRO A 33 -15.24 0.33 7.29
C PRO A 33 -14.17 0.69 6.22
N VAL A 34 -12.90 0.34 6.49
CA VAL A 34 -11.79 0.54 5.54
C VAL A 34 -11.91 -0.44 4.38
N ILE A 35 -12.18 -1.72 4.67
CA ILE A 35 -12.41 -2.76 3.67
C ILE A 35 -13.54 -2.35 2.72
N GLU A 36 -14.67 -1.92 3.26
CA GLU A 36 -15.82 -1.46 2.45
C GLU A 36 -15.46 -0.24 1.60
N HIS A 37 -14.66 0.69 2.14
CA HIS A 37 -14.21 1.84 1.37
C HIS A 37 -13.33 1.42 0.21
N LEU A 38 -12.28 0.61 0.46
CA LEU A 38 -11.40 0.08 -0.59
C LEU A 38 -12.19 -0.69 -1.65
N CYS A 39 -13.14 -1.54 -1.24
CA CYS A 39 -14.01 -2.27 -2.16
C CYS A 39 -14.83 -1.34 -3.07
N ARG A 40 -15.36 -0.22 -2.56
CA ARG A 40 -16.05 0.78 -3.38
C ARG A 40 -15.13 1.42 -4.41
N GLU A 41 -13.91 1.77 -4.00
CA GLU A 41 -12.92 2.42 -4.85
C GLU A 41 -12.50 1.57 -6.06
N VAL A 42 -12.38 0.25 -5.86
CA VAL A 42 -11.90 -0.68 -6.89
C VAL A 42 -12.99 -1.50 -7.56
N SER A 43 -14.26 -1.28 -7.20
CA SER A 43 -15.39 -2.07 -7.74
C SER A 43 -15.44 -2.02 -9.27
N ARG A 44 -15.51 -3.20 -9.90
CA ARG A 44 -15.58 -3.40 -11.34
C ARG A 44 -14.41 -2.79 -12.14
N LYS A 45 -13.25 -2.66 -11.51
CA LYS A 45 -12.04 -2.11 -12.12
C LYS A 45 -10.99 -3.21 -12.34
N LYS A 46 -10.16 -3.01 -13.36
CA LYS A 46 -8.89 -3.75 -13.52
C LYS A 46 -7.85 -3.06 -12.64
N VAL A 47 -7.45 -3.73 -11.58
CA VAL A 47 -6.65 -3.16 -10.49
C VAL A 47 -5.21 -3.61 -10.59
N LEU A 48 -4.29 -2.67 -10.46
CA LEU A 48 -2.90 -2.92 -10.10
C LEU A 48 -2.74 -2.71 -8.59
N GLU A 49 -2.47 -3.77 -7.84
CA GLU A 49 -2.18 -3.68 -6.42
C GLU A 49 -0.66 -3.76 -6.19
N LEU A 50 -0.10 -2.68 -5.63
CA LEU A 50 1.32 -2.57 -5.32
C LEU A 50 1.58 -2.98 -3.87
N ALA A 51 2.73 -3.63 -3.63
CA ALA A 51 3.15 -4.10 -2.31
C ALA A 51 2.03 -4.87 -1.60
N CYS A 52 1.44 -5.82 -2.32
CA CYS A 52 0.27 -6.58 -1.86
C CYS A 52 0.54 -7.42 -0.60
N GLY A 53 1.82 -7.64 -0.26
CA GLY A 53 2.22 -8.49 0.84
C GLY A 53 1.61 -9.91 0.71
N PRO A 54 1.18 -10.52 1.82
CA PRO A 54 0.45 -11.79 1.80
C PRO A 54 -1.00 -11.70 1.31
N CYS A 55 -1.41 -10.63 0.61
CA CYS A 55 -2.75 -10.45 0.04
C CYS A 55 -3.91 -10.41 1.05
N PHE A 56 -3.69 -9.85 2.25
CA PHE A 56 -4.80 -9.66 3.20
C PHE A 56 -5.92 -8.77 2.63
N TRP A 57 -5.56 -7.63 2.02
CA TRP A 57 -6.55 -6.70 1.46
C TRP A 57 -7.12 -7.21 0.14
N THR A 58 -6.31 -7.91 -0.64
CA THR A 58 -6.69 -8.51 -1.93
C THR A 58 -7.89 -9.46 -1.78
N GLN A 59 -7.95 -10.25 -0.69
CA GLN A 59 -9.05 -11.21 -0.48
C GLN A 59 -10.44 -10.53 -0.44
N PHE A 60 -10.52 -9.27 0.00
CA PHE A 60 -11.78 -8.52 0.04
C PHE A 60 -12.04 -7.79 -1.28
N THR A 61 -11.01 -7.12 -1.80
CA THR A 61 -11.14 -6.31 -3.02
C THR A 61 -11.34 -7.17 -4.26
N ALA A 62 -10.81 -8.39 -4.29
CA ALA A 62 -11.01 -9.33 -5.40
C ALA A 62 -12.46 -9.78 -5.57
N ALA A 63 -13.27 -9.72 -4.51
CA ALA A 63 -14.69 -10.05 -4.60
C ALA A 63 -15.48 -9.05 -5.47
N VAL A 64 -14.99 -7.81 -5.61
CA VAL A 64 -15.71 -6.72 -6.30
C VAL A 64 -14.97 -6.17 -7.52
N ALA A 65 -13.66 -6.38 -7.63
CA ALA A 65 -12.87 -5.98 -8.79
C ALA A 65 -13.19 -6.85 -10.01
N GLU A 66 -12.97 -6.31 -11.21
CA GLU A 66 -13.00 -7.10 -12.46
C GLU A 66 -11.81 -8.08 -12.49
N SER A 67 -10.63 -7.58 -12.20
CA SER A 67 -9.40 -8.38 -12.05
C SER A 67 -8.37 -7.60 -11.22
N ILE A 68 -7.44 -8.34 -10.59
CA ILE A 68 -6.32 -7.76 -9.83
C ILE A 68 -5.01 -8.39 -10.29
N VAL A 69 -4.05 -7.56 -10.66
CA VAL A 69 -2.63 -7.93 -10.68
C VAL A 69 -2.04 -7.45 -9.37
N ALA A 70 -1.79 -8.37 -8.45
CA ALA A 70 -1.22 -8.09 -7.15
C ALA A 70 0.30 -8.32 -7.19
N CYS A 71 1.08 -7.30 -6.91
CA CYS A 71 2.53 -7.40 -6.99
C CYS A 71 3.22 -7.02 -5.68
N ASP A 72 4.33 -7.68 -5.43
CA ASP A 72 5.23 -7.40 -4.33
C ASP A 72 6.68 -7.58 -4.78
N PHE A 73 7.60 -6.88 -4.12
CA PHE A 73 9.03 -7.03 -4.36
C PHE A 73 9.55 -8.38 -3.88
N ASN A 74 9.07 -8.82 -2.69
CA ASN A 74 9.56 -10.01 -2.01
C ASN A 74 8.77 -11.26 -2.44
N ASN A 75 9.48 -12.23 -3.01
CA ASN A 75 8.87 -13.50 -3.37
C ASN A 75 8.43 -14.32 -2.14
N SER A 76 9.03 -14.11 -0.98
CA SER A 76 8.61 -14.68 0.30
C SER A 76 7.17 -14.30 0.67
N THR A 77 6.81 -13.01 0.52
CA THR A 77 5.44 -12.53 0.77
C THR A 77 4.45 -13.08 -0.26
N LEU A 78 4.84 -13.13 -1.54
CA LEU A 78 4.02 -13.76 -2.59
C LEU A 78 3.83 -15.27 -2.36
N SER A 79 4.81 -15.94 -1.75
CA SER A 79 4.67 -17.34 -1.37
C SER A 79 3.60 -17.52 -0.30
N GLN A 80 3.51 -16.62 0.68
CA GLN A 80 2.42 -16.63 1.66
C GLN A 80 1.06 -16.32 1.01
N ALA A 81 1.03 -15.38 0.07
CA ALA A 81 -0.18 -15.03 -0.68
C ALA A 81 -0.77 -16.23 -1.44
N ARG A 82 0.07 -17.13 -1.98
CA ARG A 82 -0.37 -18.34 -2.70
C ARG A 82 -1.14 -19.34 -1.81
N HIS A 83 -1.00 -19.24 -0.49
CA HIS A 83 -1.75 -20.09 0.45
C HIS A 83 -3.12 -19.52 0.83
N LYS A 84 -3.44 -18.31 0.35
CA LYS A 84 -4.75 -17.70 0.61
C LYS A 84 -5.81 -18.24 -0.35
N ASP A 85 -7.03 -18.30 0.14
CA ASP A 85 -8.20 -18.62 -0.69
C ASP A 85 -8.63 -17.36 -1.45
N LEU A 86 -8.04 -17.17 -2.62
CA LEU A 86 -8.32 -16.06 -3.52
C LEU A 86 -9.05 -16.55 -4.77
N PRO A 87 -9.89 -15.72 -5.39
CA PRO A 87 -10.51 -16.03 -6.67
C PRO A 87 -9.46 -15.95 -7.80
N TRP A 88 -8.68 -17.02 -7.95
CA TRP A 88 -7.52 -17.08 -8.86
C TRP A 88 -7.85 -16.86 -10.34
N GLU A 89 -9.11 -16.98 -10.72
CA GLU A 89 -9.60 -16.60 -12.05
C GLU A 89 -9.58 -15.08 -12.29
N ARG A 90 -9.50 -14.28 -11.21
CA ARG A 90 -9.46 -12.81 -11.25
C ARG A 90 -8.18 -12.22 -10.66
N VAL A 91 -7.44 -12.98 -9.87
CA VAL A 91 -6.22 -12.53 -9.20
C VAL A 91 -5.00 -13.20 -9.79
N SER A 92 -4.02 -12.42 -10.16
CA SER A 92 -2.69 -12.91 -10.54
C SER A 92 -1.63 -12.28 -9.68
N LEU A 93 -0.64 -13.08 -9.25
CA LEU A 93 0.51 -12.60 -8.48
C LEU A 93 1.70 -12.38 -9.39
N GLN A 94 2.38 -11.25 -9.23
CA GLN A 94 3.58 -10.92 -9.99
C GLN A 94 4.66 -10.34 -9.06
N GLN A 95 5.89 -10.83 -9.16
CA GLN A 95 7.00 -10.18 -8.52
C GLN A 95 7.37 -8.91 -9.29
N ALA A 96 7.36 -7.75 -8.64
CA ALA A 96 7.70 -6.47 -9.26
C ALA A 96 8.26 -5.49 -8.23
N ASP A 97 9.16 -4.63 -8.71
CA ASP A 97 9.61 -3.46 -7.96
C ASP A 97 8.63 -2.30 -8.21
N ALA A 98 8.02 -1.77 -7.15
CA ALA A 98 7.12 -0.63 -7.25
C ALA A 98 7.79 0.64 -7.83
N TYR A 99 9.12 0.69 -7.83
CA TYR A 99 9.89 1.76 -8.45
C TYR A 99 10.27 1.51 -9.92
N ASP A 100 10.00 0.32 -10.46
CA ASP A 100 10.20 -0.01 -11.88
C ASP A 100 9.07 -0.91 -12.40
N LEU A 101 7.99 -0.29 -12.82
CA LEU A 101 6.76 -0.95 -13.25
C LEU A 101 6.69 -1.21 -14.76
N LYS A 102 7.77 -0.90 -15.51
CA LYS A 102 7.79 -0.99 -16.99
C LYS A 102 7.48 -2.38 -17.55
N MET A 103 7.78 -3.42 -16.76
CA MET A 103 7.51 -4.81 -17.16
C MET A 103 6.08 -5.25 -16.89
N LEU A 104 5.29 -4.44 -16.16
CA LEU A 104 3.88 -4.72 -15.96
C LEU A 104 3.11 -4.36 -17.22
N THR A 105 2.54 -5.37 -17.84
CA THR A 105 1.69 -5.21 -19.01
C THR A 105 0.23 -5.35 -18.62
N GLY A 106 -0.59 -4.41 -19.05
CA GLY A 106 -2.03 -4.45 -18.75
C GLY A 106 -2.69 -3.11 -19.01
N SER A 107 -4.00 -3.11 -18.92
CA SER A 107 -4.84 -1.92 -19.01
C SER A 107 -5.50 -1.75 -17.66
N PHE A 108 -4.88 -0.99 -16.75
CA PHE A 108 -5.36 -0.81 -15.39
C PHE A 108 -6.23 0.44 -15.28
N SER A 109 -7.45 0.27 -14.82
CA SER A 109 -8.38 1.37 -14.55
C SER A 109 -8.40 1.81 -13.09
N ALA A 110 -7.64 1.11 -12.24
CA ALA A 110 -7.32 1.55 -10.88
C ALA A 110 -5.96 1.03 -10.42
N ALA A 111 -5.37 1.73 -9.46
CA ALA A 111 -4.26 1.25 -8.65
C ALA A 111 -4.61 1.34 -7.16
N MET A 112 -4.12 0.38 -6.40
CA MET A 112 -4.27 0.33 -4.95
C MET A 112 -2.94 -0.03 -4.30
N ALA A 113 -2.62 0.58 -3.15
CA ALA A 113 -1.56 0.12 -2.27
C ALA A 113 -1.94 0.39 -0.82
N VAL A 114 -1.73 -0.60 0.04
CA VAL A 114 -2.00 -0.51 1.47
C VAL A 114 -0.73 -0.71 2.27
N ASP A 115 -0.49 0.18 3.25
CA ASP A 115 0.72 0.20 4.07
C ASP A 115 2.03 0.31 3.24
N TRP A 116 1.98 1.03 2.10
CA TRP A 116 3.12 1.21 1.19
C TRP A 116 3.60 2.66 1.08
N LEU A 117 2.69 3.62 0.82
CA LEU A 117 3.08 5.01 0.52
C LEU A 117 3.89 5.63 1.67
N ALA A 118 3.55 5.30 2.91
CA ALA A 118 4.28 5.70 4.10
C ALA A 118 5.75 5.27 4.11
N HIS A 119 6.14 4.29 3.29
CA HIS A 119 7.50 3.76 3.18
C HIS A 119 8.29 4.34 2.02
N VAL A 120 7.68 5.17 1.19
CA VAL A 120 8.31 5.81 0.04
C VAL A 120 9.13 7.02 0.51
N PRO A 121 10.47 7.07 0.30
CA PRO A 121 11.28 8.23 0.63
C PRO A 121 10.75 9.50 -0.07
N TYR A 122 10.80 10.66 0.59
CA TYR A 122 10.33 11.91 -0.02
C TYR A 122 10.99 12.19 -1.38
N ALA A 123 12.29 11.95 -1.50
CA ALA A 123 13.02 12.13 -2.76
C ALA A 123 12.54 11.21 -3.90
N ARG A 124 11.87 10.11 -3.57
CA ARG A 124 11.32 9.15 -4.54
C ARG A 124 9.82 9.25 -4.74
N MET A 125 9.12 10.10 -3.98
CA MET A 125 7.66 10.17 -4.01
C MET A 125 7.12 10.49 -5.40
N HIS A 126 7.55 11.58 -6.02
CA HIS A 126 7.10 11.95 -7.36
C HIS A 126 7.58 10.98 -8.44
N PRO A 127 8.87 10.55 -8.50
CA PRO A 127 9.30 9.51 -9.43
C PRO A 127 8.49 8.21 -9.33
N PHE A 128 8.13 7.79 -8.12
CA PHE A 128 7.26 6.63 -7.90
C PHE A 128 5.86 6.85 -8.48
N LEU A 129 5.23 7.99 -8.15
CA LEU A 129 3.88 8.31 -8.64
C LEU A 129 3.85 8.48 -10.16
N ASP A 130 4.83 9.15 -10.75
CA ASP A 130 4.95 9.31 -12.21
C ASP A 130 5.11 7.93 -12.89
N GLY A 131 5.93 7.03 -12.32
CA GLY A 131 6.11 5.66 -12.80
C GLY A 131 4.84 4.82 -12.69
N LEU A 132 4.09 4.97 -11.59
CA LEU A 132 2.79 4.32 -11.41
C LEU A 132 1.77 4.83 -12.44
N HIS A 133 1.65 6.16 -12.63
CA HIS A 133 0.70 6.73 -13.57
C HIS A 133 0.97 6.32 -15.01
N ALA A 134 2.25 6.13 -15.37
CA ALA A 134 2.64 5.71 -16.74
C ALA A 134 2.12 4.34 -17.15
N VAL A 135 1.76 3.46 -16.19
CA VAL A 135 1.21 2.12 -16.45
C VAL A 135 -0.31 2.05 -16.28
N LEU A 136 -0.95 3.16 -15.92
CA LEU A 136 -2.39 3.25 -15.71
C LEU A 136 -3.09 3.94 -16.88
N ASN A 137 -4.36 3.62 -17.06
CA ASN A 137 -5.21 4.30 -18.05
C ASN A 137 -5.46 5.76 -17.65
N ALA A 138 -5.67 6.63 -18.62
CA ALA A 138 -6.17 7.98 -18.37
C ALA A 138 -7.48 7.92 -17.56
N GLY A 139 -7.60 8.78 -16.55
CA GLY A 139 -8.74 8.81 -15.63
C GLY A 139 -8.79 7.64 -14.63
N ALA A 140 -7.75 6.81 -14.55
CA ALA A 140 -7.70 5.72 -13.59
C ALA A 140 -7.82 6.23 -12.13
N ARG A 141 -8.47 5.43 -11.29
CA ARG A 141 -8.58 5.70 -9.84
C ARG A 141 -7.31 5.20 -9.13
N VAL A 142 -6.71 6.04 -8.31
CA VAL A 142 -5.57 5.67 -7.46
C VAL A 142 -5.97 5.77 -6.00
N VAL A 143 -5.63 4.76 -5.21
CA VAL A 143 -6.02 4.64 -3.79
C VAL A 143 -4.84 4.19 -2.96
N PHE A 144 -4.44 5.00 -2.01
CA PHE A 144 -3.47 4.65 -0.99
C PHE A 144 -4.14 4.58 0.38
N CYS A 145 -3.88 3.51 1.12
CA CYS A 145 -4.35 3.36 2.49
C CYS A 145 -3.16 3.15 3.42
N ASP A 146 -2.98 4.02 4.39
CA ASP A 146 -1.89 3.92 5.36
C ASP A 146 -2.39 4.05 6.80
N GLN A 147 -1.47 3.84 7.75
CA GLN A 147 -1.77 3.94 9.18
C GLN A 147 -1.62 5.37 9.66
N LEU A 148 -2.50 5.78 10.56
CA LEU A 148 -2.32 6.94 11.43
C LEU A 148 -1.35 6.59 12.58
N PRO A 149 -0.62 7.56 13.14
CA PRO A 149 0.30 7.31 14.25
C PRO A 149 -0.41 6.73 15.48
N LYS A 150 0.33 5.97 16.29
CA LYS A 150 -0.18 5.42 17.57
C LYS A 150 -0.27 6.47 18.67
N SER A 151 0.63 7.44 18.62
CA SER A 151 0.77 8.54 19.58
C SER A 151 1.11 9.81 18.82
N GLU A 152 0.85 10.95 19.43
CA GLU A 152 1.32 12.24 18.94
C GLU A 152 2.16 12.93 20.02
N PRO A 153 3.44 13.26 19.77
CA PRO A 153 4.14 12.97 18.52
C PRO A 153 4.36 11.46 18.30
N ALA A 154 4.52 11.07 17.03
CA ALA A 154 4.87 9.70 16.69
C ALA A 154 6.27 9.36 17.21
N ASP A 155 6.46 8.10 17.65
CA ASP A 155 7.76 7.63 18.13
C ASP A 155 8.67 7.27 16.95
N GLY A 156 9.76 8.01 16.79
CA GLY A 156 10.73 7.87 15.69
C GLY A 156 11.66 9.08 15.59
N ASP A 157 12.48 9.09 14.56
CA ASP A 157 13.46 10.16 14.30
C ASP A 157 13.47 10.51 12.80
N HIS A 158 14.22 11.55 12.40
CA HIS A 158 14.37 11.92 11.01
C HIS A 158 15.80 11.61 10.52
N ASP A 159 15.91 11.10 9.29
CA ASP A 159 17.20 11.01 8.62
C ASP A 159 17.63 12.37 8.02
N ALA A 160 18.83 12.39 7.41
CA ALA A 160 19.39 13.61 6.80
C ALA A 160 18.55 14.12 5.62
N ASP A 161 17.74 13.27 4.99
CA ASP A 161 16.85 13.61 3.87
C ASP A 161 15.43 13.98 4.35
N GLY A 162 15.23 14.07 5.67
CA GLY A 162 13.96 14.45 6.30
C GLY A 162 12.94 13.31 6.36
N ASN A 163 13.30 12.07 5.98
CA ASN A 163 12.38 10.94 6.10
C ASN A 163 12.19 10.57 7.58
N PHE A 164 10.95 10.35 7.98
CA PHE A 164 10.65 9.86 9.33
C PHE A 164 10.97 8.37 9.44
N ILE A 165 11.81 8.01 10.39
CA ILE A 165 12.36 6.66 10.60
C ILE A 165 11.84 6.07 11.90
N VAL A 166 11.35 4.85 11.83
CA VAL A 166 11.03 4.03 13.00
C VAL A 166 11.92 2.79 13.04
N VAL A 167 12.26 2.33 14.24
CA VAL A 167 12.97 1.06 14.40
C VAL A 167 11.94 -0.06 14.58
N ARG A 168 12.07 -1.10 13.80
CA ARG A 168 11.28 -2.33 13.88
C ARG A 168 12.13 -3.47 14.37
N GLN A 169 11.58 -4.32 15.23
CA GLN A 169 12.25 -5.50 15.76
C GLN A 169 11.46 -6.76 15.37
N LEU A 170 12.18 -7.78 14.92
CA LEU A 170 11.62 -9.11 14.65
C LEU A 170 11.72 -9.99 15.91
N PRO A 171 11.04 -11.15 15.97
CA PRO A 171 11.06 -12.06 17.11
C PRO A 171 12.45 -12.58 17.46
N ASP A 172 13.39 -12.60 16.52
CA ASP A 172 14.79 -12.97 16.71
C ASP A 172 15.66 -11.82 17.20
N GLU A 173 15.03 -10.73 17.68
CA GLU A 173 15.66 -9.51 18.19
C GLU A 173 16.41 -8.66 17.14
N SER A 174 16.45 -9.08 15.88
CA SER A 174 17.03 -8.27 14.80
C SER A 174 16.25 -6.96 14.62
N ARG A 175 16.97 -5.84 14.40
CA ARG A 175 16.41 -4.51 14.32
C ARG A 175 16.65 -3.91 12.94
N TYR A 176 15.64 -3.19 12.44
CA TYR A 176 15.64 -2.60 11.12
C TYR A 176 15.11 -1.16 11.18
N ARG A 177 15.77 -0.28 10.45
CA ARG A 177 15.28 1.08 10.24
C ARG A 177 14.30 1.08 9.08
N VAL A 178 13.11 1.60 9.32
CA VAL A 178 12.02 1.61 8.34
C VAL A 178 11.50 3.03 8.21
N ILE A 179 11.39 3.53 6.98
CA ILE A 179 10.70 4.79 6.71
C ILE A 179 9.23 4.60 7.03
N LYS A 180 8.63 5.52 7.80
CA LYS A 180 7.21 5.47 8.16
C LYS A 180 6.63 6.87 8.24
N HIS A 181 6.36 7.48 7.10
CA HIS A 181 5.72 8.79 7.04
C HIS A 181 4.28 8.77 7.58
N TYR A 182 3.90 9.85 8.24
CA TYR A 182 2.54 10.17 8.63
C TYR A 182 2.20 11.54 8.01
N LEU A 183 1.69 11.51 6.78
CA LEU A 183 1.47 12.72 6.00
C LEU A 183 0.33 13.56 6.58
N SER A 184 0.59 14.86 6.79
CA SER A 184 -0.44 15.85 7.07
C SER A 184 -1.28 16.15 5.82
N ASP A 185 -2.44 16.81 6.01
CA ASP A 185 -3.30 17.18 4.88
C ASP A 185 -2.58 18.11 3.89
N ASN A 186 -1.77 19.04 4.40
CA ASN A 186 -0.98 19.94 3.55
C ASN A 186 0.03 19.15 2.71
N GLN A 187 0.77 18.21 3.31
CA GLN A 187 1.70 17.36 2.58
C GLN A 187 0.98 16.47 1.55
N ILE A 188 -0.19 15.96 1.89
CA ILE A 188 -1.01 15.19 0.93
C ILE A 188 -1.41 16.08 -0.25
N GLN A 189 -1.88 17.31 0.01
CA GLN A 189 -2.24 18.24 -1.06
C GLN A 189 -1.03 18.66 -1.90
N ASP A 190 0.13 18.90 -1.28
CA ASP A 190 1.37 19.25 -1.99
C ASP A 190 1.85 18.11 -2.90
N ILE A 191 1.74 16.86 -2.44
CA ILE A 191 2.16 15.67 -3.21
C ILE A 191 1.17 15.38 -4.34
N PHE A 192 -0.13 15.29 -4.03
CA PHE A 192 -1.13 14.75 -4.94
C PHE A 192 -1.88 15.81 -5.76
N GLY A 193 -1.94 17.06 -5.30
CA GLY A 193 -2.57 18.17 -6.01
C GLY A 193 -1.97 18.43 -7.41
N ARG A 194 -0.74 17.97 -7.66
CA ARG A 194 -0.13 17.94 -8.98
C ARG A 194 -0.88 17.04 -9.97
N TYR A 195 -1.49 15.95 -9.47
CA TYR A 195 -2.09 14.90 -10.29
C TYR A 195 -3.61 15.00 -10.38
N ASP A 196 -4.26 15.53 -9.36
CA ASP A 196 -5.71 15.78 -9.34
C ASP A 196 -6.01 17.02 -8.47
N ASP A 197 -6.96 17.85 -8.92
CA ASP A 197 -7.42 19.01 -8.15
C ASP A 197 -8.44 18.60 -7.04
N ASN A 198 -8.96 17.36 -7.09
CA ASN A 198 -9.96 16.82 -6.19
C ASN A 198 -9.45 15.63 -5.37
N VAL A 199 -8.26 15.75 -4.78
CA VAL A 199 -7.70 14.72 -3.90
C VAL A 199 -8.62 14.52 -2.69
N GLN A 200 -9.06 13.28 -2.48
CA GLN A 200 -9.94 12.92 -1.37
C GLN A 200 -9.13 12.31 -0.23
N ILE A 201 -9.42 12.77 0.98
CA ILE A 201 -8.79 12.27 2.21
C ILE A 201 -9.89 11.76 3.14
N THR A 202 -9.86 10.46 3.43
CA THR A 202 -10.80 9.83 4.36
C THR A 202 -10.05 9.23 5.54
N ARG A 203 -10.49 9.53 6.77
CA ARG A 203 -9.87 9.02 8.00
C ARG A 203 -10.80 8.08 8.73
N PHE A 204 -10.22 7.02 9.27
CA PHE A 204 -10.86 6.01 10.11
C PHE A 204 -10.13 5.95 11.46
N PRO A 205 -10.37 6.91 12.36
CA PRO A 205 -9.59 7.06 13.61
C PRO A 205 -9.68 5.83 14.51
N ASN A 206 -10.83 5.16 14.57
CA ASN A 206 -11.04 3.98 15.43
C ASN A 206 -10.08 2.83 15.09
N CYS A 207 -9.75 2.63 13.81
CA CYS A 207 -8.78 1.62 13.36
C CYS A 207 -7.47 2.24 12.88
N ARG A 208 -7.27 3.53 13.12
CA ARG A 208 -6.06 4.30 12.78
C ARG A 208 -5.65 4.15 11.32
N ARG A 209 -6.58 4.38 10.40
CA ARG A 209 -6.35 4.34 8.96
C ARG A 209 -6.68 5.68 8.31
N ILE A 210 -5.94 5.98 7.27
CA ILE A 210 -6.17 7.09 6.35
C ILE A 210 -6.18 6.55 4.94
N ILE A 211 -7.13 7.00 4.14
CA ILE A 211 -7.17 6.72 2.69
C ILE A 211 -7.03 8.04 1.96
N VAL A 212 -6.11 8.05 1.00
CA VAL A 212 -5.93 9.10 0.01
C VAL A 212 -6.31 8.53 -1.35
N SER A 213 -7.23 9.19 -2.04
CA SER A 213 -7.67 8.71 -3.35
C SER A 213 -7.91 9.86 -4.32
N TYR A 214 -7.62 9.63 -5.61
CA TYR A 214 -7.71 10.62 -6.66
C TYR A 214 -7.87 9.97 -8.04
N HIS A 215 -8.18 10.74 -9.06
CA HIS A 215 -8.14 10.32 -10.45
C HIS A 215 -6.93 10.90 -11.17
N ILE A 216 -6.33 10.12 -12.05
CA ILE A 216 -5.28 10.64 -12.92
C ILE A 216 -5.92 11.63 -13.89
N LYS A 217 -5.37 12.86 -14.00
CA LYS A 217 -5.83 13.83 -14.99
C LYS A 217 -5.79 13.22 -16.40
N ASN A 218 -6.82 13.45 -17.17
CA ASN A 218 -6.80 13.13 -18.61
C ASN A 218 -5.78 14.07 -19.25
N GLY A 219 -4.72 13.52 -19.85
CA GLY A 219 -3.71 14.28 -20.56
C GLY A 219 -4.27 14.99 -21.78
#